data_c9cccf02bd90951704e086ff36e189e1
#
_entry.id   c9cccf02bd90951704e086ff36e189e1
#
_cell.length_a   1.000
_cell.length_b   1.000
_cell.length_c   1.000
_cell.angle_alpha   90.00
_cell.angle_beta   90.00
_cell.angle_gamma   90.00
#
_symmetry.space_group_name_H-M   'P 1'
#
loop_
_entity.id
_entity.type
_entity.pdbx_description
1 polymer ?
#
loop_
_entity_poly.entity_id
_entity_poly.type
_entity_poly.pdbx_seq_one_letter_code
_entity_poly.pdbx_strand_id
1 'polypeptide(L)'
;MFEVFGFYKFVKISYLKKNKKLISEILTKKNIRGTVIISKEGVNGTISGKGLDIKTTIDILKKVLKFKDFNSTNKTKSLFQPFHKPKVKIKSEVVPMNLKLHKMIQKKDSHVEPNKWNKLIKDKETIVIDARKPFEYDVGTFKGSVNPCVDNFRDFPKYLKKLKKNQPIAMFCTGGIRCEK
;
A
#
# COMPACT_ATOMS: atom_id res chain seq x y z
N MET A 1 -6.59 22.77 -9.28
CA MET A 1 -5.74 21.57 -9.31
C MET A 1 -6.11 20.68 -8.13
N PHE A 2 -6.20 19.38 -8.31
CA PHE A 2 -6.52 18.40 -7.28
C PHE A 2 -5.24 17.69 -6.82
N GLU A 3 -5.18 17.31 -5.55
CA GLU A 3 -4.17 16.40 -5.04
C GLU A 3 -4.71 14.97 -5.07
N VAL A 4 -3.86 14.02 -5.41
CA VAL A 4 -4.09 12.57 -5.26
C VAL A 4 -3.14 12.08 -4.18
N PHE A 5 -3.69 11.44 -3.16
CA PHE A 5 -2.94 10.99 -2.00
C PHE A 5 -3.15 9.51 -1.78
N GLY A 6 -2.09 8.74 -2.01
CA GLY A 6 -2.01 7.33 -1.69
C GLY A 6 -1.38 7.12 -0.31
N PHE A 7 -1.89 6.16 0.45
CA PHE A 7 -1.40 5.90 1.81
C PHE A 7 -1.70 4.49 2.29
N TYR A 8 -0.89 4.00 3.21
CA TYR A 8 -1.23 2.83 4.02
C TYR A 8 -0.61 2.89 5.42
N LYS A 9 -1.23 2.17 6.34
CA LYS A 9 -0.71 1.92 7.68
C LYS A 9 -1.13 0.55 8.15
N PHE A 10 -0.16 -0.24 8.59
CA PHE A 10 -0.43 -1.45 9.37
C PHE A 10 -0.52 -1.07 10.85
N VAL A 11 -1.70 -1.23 11.41
CA VAL A 11 -2.02 -0.91 12.79
C VAL A 11 -3.31 -1.61 13.20
N LYS A 12 -3.41 -2.06 14.44
CA LYS A 12 -4.65 -2.67 14.96
C LYS A 12 -5.78 -1.65 14.98
N ILE A 13 -6.83 -1.89 14.20
CA ILE A 13 -8.02 -1.05 14.12
C ILE A 13 -9.23 -1.79 14.71
N SER A 14 -9.87 -1.18 15.70
CA SER A 14 -11.12 -1.64 16.30
C SER A 14 -12.31 -0.87 15.71
N TYR A 15 -13.54 -1.30 16.03
CA TYR A 15 -14.79 -0.61 15.68
C TYR A 15 -14.94 -0.28 14.18
N LEU A 16 -14.60 -1.24 13.31
CA LEU A 16 -14.55 -1.03 11.85
C LEU A 16 -15.85 -0.45 11.25
N LYS A 17 -17.03 -0.91 11.70
CA LYS A 17 -18.32 -0.40 11.21
C LYS A 17 -18.51 1.09 11.55
N LYS A 18 -18.21 1.48 12.81
CA LYS A 18 -18.26 2.88 13.27
C LYS A 18 -17.30 3.75 12.49
N ASN A 19 -16.03 3.31 12.35
CA ASN A 19 -15.01 4.03 11.62
C ASN A 19 -15.37 4.17 10.14
N LYS A 20 -15.91 3.12 9.50
CA LYS A 20 -16.40 3.21 8.12
C LYS A 20 -17.43 4.32 7.96
N LYS A 21 -18.44 4.41 8.86
CA LYS A 21 -19.49 5.44 8.82
C LYS A 21 -18.87 6.83 8.90
N LEU A 22 -18.04 7.08 9.93
CA LEU A 22 -17.36 8.37 10.13
C LEU A 22 -16.50 8.77 8.94
N ILE A 23 -15.68 7.85 8.43
CA ILE A 23 -14.81 8.13 7.29
C ILE A 23 -15.64 8.44 6.04
N SER A 24 -16.74 7.69 5.79
CA SER A 24 -17.62 7.93 4.64
C SER A 24 -18.25 9.32 4.70
N GLU A 25 -18.75 9.74 5.86
CA GLU A 25 -19.32 11.08 6.09
C GLU A 25 -18.30 12.19 5.82
N ILE A 26 -17.06 12.02 6.32
CA ILE A 26 -15.98 12.98 6.11
C ILE A 26 -15.62 13.10 4.64
N LEU A 27 -15.41 11.98 3.94
CA LEU A 27 -15.08 11.99 2.53
C LEU A 27 -16.16 12.69 1.70
N THR A 28 -17.43 12.43 2.00
CA THR A 28 -18.57 13.06 1.33
C THR A 28 -18.63 14.57 1.63
N LYS A 29 -18.58 14.95 2.91
CA LYS A 29 -18.63 16.37 3.34
C LYS A 29 -17.51 17.21 2.74
N LYS A 30 -16.32 16.63 2.56
CA LYS A 30 -15.13 17.29 2.02
C LYS A 30 -14.96 17.15 0.51
N ASN A 31 -15.96 16.57 -0.19
CA ASN A 31 -15.87 16.28 -1.62
C ASN A 31 -14.58 15.51 -2.00
N ILE A 32 -14.14 14.62 -1.11
CA ILE A 32 -13.01 13.71 -1.36
C ILE A 32 -13.52 12.48 -2.07
N ARG A 33 -12.88 12.11 -3.17
CA ARG A 33 -13.19 10.90 -3.95
C ARG A 33 -12.07 9.88 -3.84
N GLY A 34 -12.37 8.62 -4.13
CA GLY A 34 -11.39 7.54 -4.06
C GLY A 34 -11.81 6.40 -3.16
N THR A 35 -10.88 5.52 -2.84
CA THR A 35 -11.16 4.33 -2.05
C THR A 35 -10.30 4.29 -0.79
N VAL A 36 -10.94 4.05 0.35
CA VAL A 36 -10.28 3.74 1.62
C VAL A 36 -10.70 2.33 2.04
N ILE A 37 -9.75 1.46 2.25
CA ILE A 37 -9.94 0.10 2.76
C ILE A 37 -9.49 0.08 4.21
N ILE A 38 -10.35 -0.38 5.11
CA ILE A 38 -10.01 -0.60 6.52
C ILE A 38 -10.19 -2.08 6.87
N SER A 39 -9.31 -2.58 7.70
CA SER A 39 -9.38 -3.93 8.26
C SER A 39 -8.91 -3.92 9.71
N LYS A 40 -8.98 -5.09 10.38
CA LYS A 40 -8.42 -5.22 11.74
C LYS A 40 -6.90 -5.01 11.77
N GLU A 41 -6.21 -5.17 10.65
CA GLU A 41 -4.74 -5.07 10.53
C GLU A 41 -4.24 -3.71 10.03
N GLY A 42 -5.15 -2.80 9.59
CA GLY A 42 -4.70 -1.50 9.10
C GLY A 42 -5.66 -0.79 8.16
N VAL A 43 -5.09 0.20 7.48
CA VAL A 43 -5.77 1.04 6.48
C VAL A 43 -4.91 1.15 5.21
N ASN A 44 -5.58 1.16 4.07
CA ASN A 44 -4.97 1.40 2.76
C ASN A 44 -5.94 2.24 1.92
N GLY A 45 -5.43 3.19 1.16
CA GLY A 45 -6.31 4.00 0.32
C GLY A 45 -5.58 4.88 -0.66
N THR A 46 -6.35 5.31 -1.67
CA THR A 46 -5.98 6.41 -2.55
C THR A 46 -7.21 7.32 -2.67
N ILE A 47 -7.01 8.58 -2.34
CA ILE A 47 -8.05 9.60 -2.33
C ILE A 47 -7.63 10.83 -3.11
N SER A 48 -8.59 11.60 -3.61
CA SER A 48 -8.35 12.84 -4.33
C SER A 48 -9.31 13.94 -3.89
N GLY A 49 -8.82 15.17 -3.90
CA GLY A 49 -9.59 16.37 -3.54
C GLY A 49 -8.74 17.62 -3.61
N LYS A 50 -9.29 18.77 -3.16
CA LYS A 50 -8.51 19.99 -3.00
C LYS A 50 -7.47 19.82 -1.89
N GLY A 51 -6.29 20.42 -2.01
CA GLY A 51 -5.17 20.16 -1.11
C GLY A 51 -5.48 20.38 0.37
N LEU A 52 -6.21 21.45 0.73
CA LEU A 52 -6.62 21.73 2.11
C LEU A 52 -7.57 20.63 2.64
N ASP A 53 -8.51 20.18 1.80
CA ASP A 53 -9.47 19.12 2.18
C ASP A 53 -8.78 17.78 2.33
N ILE A 54 -7.79 17.46 1.48
CA ILE A 54 -6.92 16.28 1.62
C ILE A 54 -6.19 16.33 2.96
N LYS A 55 -5.51 17.45 3.28
CA LYS A 55 -4.79 17.61 4.55
C LYS A 55 -5.70 17.38 5.75
N THR A 56 -6.84 18.08 5.78
CA THR A 56 -7.81 17.94 6.88
C THR A 56 -8.33 16.50 6.98
N THR A 57 -8.62 15.84 5.85
CA THR A 57 -9.10 14.45 5.83
C THR A 57 -8.04 13.49 6.38
N ILE A 58 -6.77 13.68 6.02
CA ILE A 58 -5.65 12.88 6.54
C ILE A 58 -5.54 13.00 8.07
N ASP A 59 -5.63 14.23 8.60
CA ASP A 59 -5.54 14.46 10.05
C ASP A 59 -6.71 13.80 10.79
N ILE A 60 -7.91 13.84 10.19
CA ILE A 60 -9.08 13.17 10.77
C ILE A 60 -8.94 11.65 10.67
N LEU A 61 -8.46 11.09 9.56
CA LEU A 61 -8.18 9.66 9.43
C LEU A 61 -7.23 9.16 10.52
N LYS A 62 -6.13 9.89 10.75
CA LYS A 62 -5.17 9.57 11.81
C LYS A 62 -5.83 9.55 13.20
N LYS A 63 -6.68 10.54 13.50
CA LYS A 63 -7.42 10.62 14.77
C LYS A 63 -8.44 9.50 14.93
N VAL A 64 -9.27 9.26 13.91
CA VAL A 64 -10.34 8.24 13.92
C VAL A 64 -9.74 6.83 14.05
N LEU A 65 -8.66 6.56 13.35
CA LEU A 65 -8.01 5.25 13.33
C LEU A 65 -6.89 5.10 14.38
N LYS A 66 -6.62 6.16 15.16
CA LYS A 66 -5.70 6.18 16.32
C LYS A 66 -4.25 5.81 15.97
N PHE A 67 -3.67 6.48 15.01
CA PHE A 67 -2.22 6.38 14.71
C PHE A 67 -1.61 7.74 14.39
N LYS A 68 -0.28 7.88 14.54
CA LYS A 68 0.44 9.13 14.27
C LYS A 68 0.80 9.27 12.80
N ASP A 69 1.50 8.30 12.24
CA ASP A 69 2.05 8.38 10.90
C ASP A 69 1.73 7.15 10.06
N PHE A 70 1.60 7.36 8.75
CA PHE A 70 1.48 6.26 7.79
C PHE A 70 2.81 5.50 7.66
N ASN A 71 2.76 4.24 7.23
CA ASN A 71 3.97 3.51 6.85
C ASN A 71 4.56 4.10 5.57
N SER A 72 3.69 4.44 4.62
CA SER A 72 4.10 5.11 3.39
C SER A 72 3.00 6.00 2.86
N THR A 73 3.41 7.05 2.16
CA THR A 73 2.52 7.97 1.46
C THR A 73 3.06 8.30 0.08
N ASN A 74 2.16 8.54 -0.86
CA ASN A 74 2.48 9.01 -2.20
C ASN A 74 1.58 10.18 -2.54
N LYS A 75 2.14 11.26 -3.08
CA LYS A 75 1.43 12.46 -3.50
C LYS A 75 1.67 12.76 -4.96
N THR A 76 0.60 13.07 -5.68
CA THR A 76 0.68 13.62 -7.03
C THR A 76 -0.41 14.65 -7.25
N LYS A 77 -0.30 15.45 -8.31
CA LYS A 77 -1.26 16.45 -8.70
C LYS A 77 -2.00 16.04 -9.97
N SER A 78 -3.26 16.46 -10.09
CA SER A 78 -4.09 16.23 -11.27
C SER A 78 -4.84 17.50 -11.65
N LEU A 79 -5.03 17.74 -12.94
CA LEU A 79 -5.83 18.86 -13.45
C LEU A 79 -7.32 18.66 -13.18
N PHE A 80 -7.79 17.42 -13.17
CA PHE A 80 -9.15 17.02 -12.85
C PHE A 80 -9.18 16.16 -11.60
N GLN A 81 -10.33 16.03 -10.96
CA GLN A 81 -10.48 15.12 -9.82
C GLN A 81 -10.67 13.70 -10.32
N PRO A 82 -9.64 12.81 -10.24
CA PRO A 82 -9.80 11.41 -10.57
C PRO A 82 -10.75 10.77 -9.56
N PHE A 83 -11.30 9.60 -9.93
CA PHE A 83 -12.30 8.86 -9.18
C PHE A 83 -13.72 9.48 -9.21
N HIS A 84 -14.73 8.62 -9.37
CA HIS A 84 -16.11 9.06 -9.50
C HIS A 84 -16.77 9.42 -8.15
N LYS A 85 -16.44 8.66 -7.09
CA LYS A 85 -17.12 8.77 -5.80
C LYS A 85 -16.24 8.33 -4.62
N PRO A 86 -16.57 8.74 -3.38
CA PRO A 86 -15.97 8.17 -2.19
C PRO A 86 -16.40 6.71 -2.01
N LYS A 87 -15.46 5.86 -1.60
CA LYS A 87 -15.72 4.47 -1.25
C LYS A 87 -14.95 4.10 0.01
N VAL A 88 -15.65 3.63 1.05
CA VAL A 88 -15.01 3.05 2.24
C VAL A 88 -15.40 1.60 2.34
N LYS A 89 -14.42 0.71 2.32
CA LYS A 89 -14.63 -0.75 2.34
C LYS A 89 -14.02 -1.36 3.60
N ILE A 90 -14.78 -2.24 4.27
CA ILE A 90 -14.23 -3.14 5.27
C ILE A 90 -13.81 -4.42 4.55
N LYS A 91 -12.58 -4.85 4.77
CA LYS A 91 -12.03 -6.10 4.26
C LYS A 91 -11.42 -6.91 5.40
N SER A 92 -11.21 -8.20 5.21
CA SER A 92 -10.48 -9.05 6.16
C SER A 92 -9.02 -8.61 6.30
N GLU A 93 -8.43 -8.18 5.19
CA GLU A 93 -7.04 -7.75 5.08
C GLU A 93 -6.95 -6.48 4.22
N VAL A 94 -5.99 -5.60 4.50
CA VAL A 94 -5.70 -4.42 3.64
C VAL A 94 -4.98 -4.82 2.36
N VAL A 95 -4.20 -5.89 2.43
CA VAL A 95 -3.60 -6.59 1.28
C VAL A 95 -3.90 -8.07 1.44
N PRO A 96 -4.63 -8.70 0.50
CA PRO A 96 -5.03 -10.08 0.64
C PRO A 96 -3.84 -11.02 0.43
N MET A 97 -3.40 -11.68 1.50
CA MET A 97 -2.29 -12.64 1.48
C MET A 97 -2.63 -13.96 2.21
N ASN A 98 -3.80 -14.01 2.88
CA ASN A 98 -4.22 -15.12 3.73
C ASN A 98 -3.22 -15.47 4.85
N LEU A 99 -2.42 -14.51 5.26
CA LEU A 99 -1.49 -14.65 6.37
C LEU A 99 -1.97 -13.80 7.54
N LYS A 100 -2.00 -14.39 8.74
CA LYS A 100 -2.15 -13.60 9.95
C LYS A 100 -0.85 -12.85 10.16
N LEU A 101 -0.92 -11.53 10.30
CA LEU A 101 0.21 -10.70 10.72
C LEU A 101 0.58 -11.08 12.16
N HIS A 102 1.38 -12.11 12.32
CA HIS A 102 2.06 -12.36 13.58
C HIS A 102 3.24 -11.39 13.67
N LYS A 103 3.10 -10.38 14.54
CA LYS A 103 4.15 -9.41 14.85
C LYS A 103 4.95 -9.03 13.59
N MET A 104 4.48 -8.02 12.89
CA MET A 104 5.35 -7.38 11.91
C MET A 104 6.62 -6.96 12.64
N ILE A 105 7.69 -7.69 12.38
CA ILE A 105 9.01 -7.22 12.72
C ILE A 105 9.25 -6.10 11.71
N GLN A 106 8.89 -4.87 12.08
CA GLN A 106 9.38 -3.69 11.38
C GLN A 106 10.89 -3.65 11.61
N LYS A 107 11.62 -4.41 10.79
CA LYS A 107 13.05 -4.19 10.67
C LYS A 107 13.18 -2.79 10.07
N LYS A 108 13.73 -1.86 10.84
CA LYS A 108 14.01 -0.49 10.39
C LYS A 108 14.77 -0.44 9.05
N ASP A 109 15.43 -1.53 8.68
CA ASP A 109 16.32 -1.65 7.51
C ASP A 109 15.68 -2.38 6.32
N SER A 110 14.38 -2.62 6.30
CA SER A 110 13.73 -3.31 5.18
C SER A 110 13.50 -2.41 3.96
N HIS A 111 13.42 -1.10 4.15
CA HIS A 111 13.34 -0.13 3.07
C HIS A 111 14.72 0.43 2.77
N VAL A 112 15.06 0.48 1.50
CA VAL A 112 16.36 0.96 1.05
C VAL A 112 16.23 2.23 0.22
N GLU A 113 17.18 3.13 0.37
CA GLU A 113 17.30 4.33 -0.44
C GLU A 113 17.65 4.00 -1.91
N PRO A 114 17.32 4.86 -2.88
CA PRO A 114 17.54 4.62 -4.31
C PRO A 114 18.96 4.20 -4.66
N ASN A 115 19.97 4.81 -4.04
CA ASN A 115 21.38 4.47 -4.29
C ASN A 115 21.71 3.04 -3.83
N LYS A 116 21.16 2.60 -2.71
CA LYS A 116 21.32 1.22 -2.23
C LYS A 116 20.53 0.25 -3.10
N TRP A 117 19.32 0.64 -3.53
CA TRP A 117 18.53 -0.13 -4.49
C TRP A 117 19.29 -0.38 -5.79
N ASN A 118 19.91 0.66 -6.36
CA ASN A 118 20.72 0.54 -7.59
C ASN A 118 21.90 -0.42 -7.45
N LYS A 119 22.46 -0.59 -6.26
CA LYS A 119 23.50 -1.61 -5.99
C LYS A 119 22.89 -3.01 -5.94
N LEU A 120 21.74 -3.18 -5.25
CA LEU A 120 21.06 -4.47 -5.12
C LEU A 120 20.63 -5.05 -6.47
N ILE A 121 20.05 -4.23 -7.37
CA ILE A 121 19.61 -4.70 -8.69
C ILE A 121 20.75 -5.02 -9.66
N LYS A 122 21.99 -4.60 -9.37
CA LYS A 122 23.19 -4.93 -10.15
C LYS A 122 23.92 -6.15 -9.60
N ASP A 123 23.61 -6.58 -8.39
CA ASP A 123 24.19 -7.76 -7.77
C ASP A 123 23.60 -9.02 -8.38
N LYS A 124 24.47 -9.88 -8.94
CA LYS A 124 24.09 -11.13 -9.62
C LYS A 124 23.50 -12.19 -8.65
N GLU A 125 23.84 -12.12 -7.39
CA GLU A 125 23.34 -13.03 -6.37
C GLU A 125 21.94 -12.62 -5.85
N THR A 126 21.55 -11.37 -6.03
CA THR A 126 20.28 -10.84 -5.56
C THR A 126 19.15 -11.10 -6.57
N ILE A 127 18.11 -11.82 -6.15
CA ILE A 127 16.87 -11.91 -6.93
C ILE A 127 16.06 -10.64 -6.74
N VAL A 128 15.75 -9.95 -7.83
CA VAL A 128 14.88 -8.78 -7.85
C VAL A 128 13.46 -9.24 -8.18
N ILE A 129 12.51 -9.09 -7.26
CA ILE A 129 11.13 -9.54 -7.43
C ILE A 129 10.21 -8.34 -7.62
N ASP A 130 9.51 -8.33 -8.75
CA ASP A 130 8.38 -7.44 -8.96
C ASP A 130 7.10 -8.08 -8.39
N ALA A 131 6.70 -7.63 -7.20
CA ALA A 131 5.53 -8.16 -6.49
C ALA A 131 4.19 -7.58 -7.02
N ARG A 132 4.21 -6.92 -8.19
CA ARG A 132 3.00 -6.41 -8.84
C ARG A 132 2.32 -7.50 -9.66
N LYS A 133 1.14 -7.17 -10.19
CA LYS A 133 0.43 -8.06 -11.10
C LYS A 133 1.14 -8.17 -12.45
N PRO A 134 0.94 -9.26 -13.22
CA PRO A 134 1.57 -9.43 -14.54
C PRO A 134 1.39 -8.22 -15.46
N PHE A 135 0.18 -7.68 -15.58
CA PHE A 135 -0.06 -6.52 -16.43
C PHE A 135 0.72 -5.26 -16.00
N GLU A 136 0.99 -5.07 -14.69
CA GLU A 136 1.82 -3.96 -14.20
C GLU A 136 3.29 -4.18 -14.59
N TYR A 137 3.74 -5.43 -14.57
CA TYR A 137 5.07 -5.85 -15.01
C TYR A 137 5.27 -5.61 -16.51
N ASP A 138 4.28 -5.98 -17.34
CA ASP A 138 4.32 -5.85 -18.80
C ASP A 138 4.38 -4.39 -19.26
N VAL A 139 3.76 -3.47 -18.51
CA VAL A 139 3.85 -2.01 -18.76
C VAL A 139 5.27 -1.48 -18.54
N GLY A 140 6.03 -2.08 -17.61
CA GLY A 140 7.40 -1.70 -17.34
C GLY A 140 7.88 -2.18 -15.97
N THR A 141 9.13 -2.59 -15.90
CA THR A 141 9.74 -3.15 -14.69
C THR A 141 11.24 -2.84 -14.63
N PHE A 142 11.89 -3.13 -13.52
CA PHE A 142 13.35 -3.07 -13.45
C PHE A 142 13.99 -4.20 -14.27
N LYS A 143 15.04 -3.86 -15.02
CA LYS A 143 15.79 -4.84 -15.83
C LYS A 143 16.27 -6.00 -14.95
N GLY A 144 15.99 -7.22 -15.38
CA GLY A 144 16.38 -8.44 -14.67
C GLY A 144 15.47 -8.82 -13.50
N SER A 145 14.37 -8.06 -13.25
CA SER A 145 13.40 -8.46 -12.23
C SER A 145 12.55 -9.65 -12.70
N VAL A 146 12.10 -10.43 -11.74
CA VAL A 146 11.24 -11.60 -11.93
C VAL A 146 9.85 -11.27 -11.45
N ASN A 147 8.83 -11.49 -12.29
CA ASN A 147 7.44 -11.46 -11.85
C ASN A 147 7.00 -12.88 -11.44
N PRO A 148 6.43 -13.07 -10.25
CA PRO A 148 5.89 -14.36 -9.81
C PRO A 148 4.71 -14.88 -10.63
N CYS A 149 4.17 -14.07 -11.55
CA CYS A 149 3.01 -14.38 -12.39
C CYS A 149 1.79 -14.82 -11.57
N VAL A 150 1.53 -14.14 -10.45
CA VAL A 150 0.35 -14.41 -9.62
C VAL A 150 -0.73 -13.38 -9.87
N ASP A 151 -1.87 -13.80 -10.38
CA ASP A 151 -3.04 -12.93 -10.59
C ASP A 151 -3.64 -12.48 -9.26
N ASN A 152 -3.54 -13.31 -8.24
CA ASN A 152 -4.01 -13.00 -6.90
C ASN A 152 -2.84 -13.00 -5.92
N PHE A 153 -2.63 -11.89 -5.24
CA PHE A 153 -1.55 -11.76 -4.27
C PHE A 153 -1.63 -12.77 -3.10
N ARG A 154 -2.77 -13.44 -2.91
CA ARG A 154 -2.90 -14.58 -1.99
C ARG A 154 -2.01 -15.77 -2.34
N ASP A 155 -1.60 -15.89 -3.60
CA ASP A 155 -0.74 -16.97 -4.06
C ASP A 155 0.76 -16.62 -3.95
N PHE A 156 1.08 -15.37 -3.69
CA PHE A 156 2.45 -14.91 -3.53
C PHE A 156 3.27 -15.69 -2.47
N PRO A 157 2.71 -16.06 -1.30
CA PRO A 157 3.44 -16.87 -0.34
C PRO A 157 3.86 -18.24 -0.86
N LYS A 158 3.11 -18.84 -1.81
CA LYS A 158 3.48 -20.10 -2.45
C LYS A 158 4.71 -19.94 -3.34
N TYR A 159 4.83 -18.79 -4.01
CA TYR A 159 6.02 -18.45 -4.78
C TYR A 159 7.25 -18.29 -3.87
N LEU A 160 7.13 -17.54 -2.78
CA LEU A 160 8.23 -17.32 -1.83
C LEU A 160 8.80 -18.64 -1.27
N LYS A 161 7.94 -19.63 -1.04
CA LYS A 161 8.37 -20.95 -0.55
C LYS A 161 9.27 -21.73 -1.53
N LYS A 162 9.27 -21.38 -2.81
CA LYS A 162 10.11 -22.00 -3.83
C LYS A 162 11.52 -21.39 -3.87
N LEU A 163 11.74 -20.26 -3.24
CA LEU A 163 13.04 -19.57 -3.21
C LEU A 163 13.99 -20.28 -2.21
N LYS A 164 15.27 -20.23 -2.50
CA LYS A 164 16.30 -20.77 -1.59
C LYS A 164 16.34 -19.92 -0.30
N LYS A 165 16.43 -20.56 0.86
CA LYS A 165 16.37 -19.86 2.17
C LYS A 165 17.40 -18.74 2.35
N ASN A 166 18.58 -18.90 1.80
CA ASN A 166 19.71 -17.97 2.00
C ASN A 166 19.93 -17.03 0.81
N GLN A 167 19.02 -17.02 -0.17
CA GLN A 167 19.15 -16.17 -1.34
C GLN A 167 18.81 -14.71 -0.99
N PRO A 168 19.67 -13.75 -1.30
CA PRO A 168 19.35 -12.34 -1.17
C PRO A 168 18.17 -11.96 -2.08
N ILE A 169 17.19 -11.26 -1.52
CA ILE A 169 15.99 -10.84 -2.25
C ILE A 169 15.83 -9.34 -2.10
N ALA A 170 15.69 -8.65 -3.24
CA ALA A 170 15.21 -7.28 -3.32
C ALA A 170 13.80 -7.30 -3.94
N MET A 171 12.84 -6.62 -3.32
CA MET A 171 11.45 -6.69 -3.75
C MET A 171 10.83 -5.32 -3.83
N PHE A 172 10.00 -5.08 -4.84
CA PHE A 172 9.28 -3.82 -5.00
C PHE A 172 7.83 -4.02 -5.43
N CYS A 173 7.02 -3.00 -5.18
CA CYS A 173 5.67 -2.88 -5.70
C CYS A 173 5.30 -1.40 -5.87
N THR A 174 4.10 -1.10 -6.35
CA THR A 174 3.67 0.29 -6.66
C THR A 174 3.72 1.24 -5.46
N GLY A 175 3.34 0.79 -4.26
CA GLY A 175 3.24 1.65 -3.07
C GLY A 175 3.90 1.06 -1.81
N GLY A 176 4.69 -0.01 -1.92
CA GLY A 176 5.39 -0.64 -0.80
C GLY A 176 4.53 -1.63 0.01
N ILE A 177 3.22 -1.47 0.04
CA ILE A 177 2.32 -2.24 0.92
C ILE A 177 2.37 -3.76 0.71
N ARG A 178 2.53 -4.23 -0.54
CA ARG A 178 2.64 -5.66 -0.84
C ARG A 178 3.96 -6.25 -0.31
N CYS A 179 5.02 -5.44 -0.39
CA CYS A 179 6.35 -5.85 0.08
C CYS A 179 6.49 -5.80 1.60
N GLU A 180 5.73 -4.92 2.27
CA GLU A 180 5.79 -4.77 3.72
C GLU A 180 4.95 -5.84 4.46
N LYS A 181 3.97 -6.45 3.79
CA LYS A 181 3.16 -7.52 4.35
C LYS A 181 3.85 -8.88 4.30
#